data_e60f2edd1e4135526c0daa52244fa813
#
_entry.id   e60f2edd1e4135526c0daa52244fa813
#
_cell.length_a   1.000
_cell.length_b   1.000
_cell.length_c   1.000
_cell.angle_alpha   90.00
_cell.angle_beta   90.00
_cell.angle_gamma   90.00
#
_symmetry.space_group_name_H-M   'P 1'
#
loop_
_entity.id
_entity.type
_entity.pdbx_description
1 polymer ?
#
loop_
_entity_poly.entity_id
_entity_poly.type
_entity_poly.pdbx_seq_one_letter_code
_entity_poly.pdbx_strand_id
1 'polypeptide(L)'
;MMTTQKPLILIIDDEEALRDGCRQALEKAGYAVLTVGEGIEGIKIARETKPAIAFVDLKMPRISGMEVIEILYRDIPDIVLIMITGYATIVSAVEAMQKGAYDYLPKPFSPDQLRAVAKRGMDHHNLKIETKKLREEKERMEKTFITFVSHEMRSPLVVIRQYIEALNAIAGDRFDKDVQDIIERCGSRIQDLEKMIEHWLDISRIGKGTFGLKKAPLSLTHIIKRSTEEMAPFLIEKGIVLETDVPEKLPETSGDEESLIRVFINIIGNAVKYTPEKGRITISAEGDKGRVTVSISDTGTGIPSDKLPFIFEPFFRVRGKEERDRGSGLGLTFCKKIMEAHGGEIEASSKEGEGTTFLLKFPAQGQPGQ
;
A
#
# COMPACT_ATOMS: atom_id res chain seq x y z
N MET A 1 -6.57 9.85 -37.30
CA MET A 1 -8.01 9.60 -37.13
C MET A 1 -8.14 8.44 -36.17
N MET A 2 -8.44 8.71 -34.91
CA MET A 2 -8.80 7.66 -33.96
C MET A 2 -10.18 7.16 -34.32
N THR A 3 -10.30 5.95 -34.81
CA THR A 3 -11.57 5.23 -34.94
C THR A 3 -12.16 5.10 -33.54
N THR A 4 -13.10 5.97 -33.22
CA THR A 4 -13.89 5.86 -31.98
C THR A 4 -14.71 4.57 -32.08
N GLN A 5 -14.20 3.52 -31.49
CA GLN A 5 -14.91 2.24 -31.38
C GLN A 5 -16.21 2.50 -30.60
N LYS A 6 -17.37 2.15 -31.18
CA LYS A 6 -18.66 2.35 -30.53
C LYS A 6 -18.67 1.59 -29.19
N PRO A 7 -19.14 2.20 -28.10
CA PRO A 7 -19.25 1.50 -26.82
C PRO A 7 -20.14 0.25 -26.96
N LEU A 8 -19.66 -0.86 -26.38
CA LEU A 8 -20.32 -2.15 -26.47
C LEU A 8 -21.30 -2.34 -25.32
N ILE A 9 -22.51 -2.73 -25.64
CA ILE A 9 -23.56 -3.13 -24.71
C ILE A 9 -23.89 -4.60 -24.93
N LEU A 10 -23.98 -5.37 -23.85
CA LEU A 10 -24.44 -6.76 -23.88
C LEU A 10 -25.85 -6.85 -23.33
N ILE A 11 -26.73 -7.62 -24.00
CA ILE A 11 -28.09 -7.90 -23.53
C ILE A 11 -28.21 -9.41 -23.32
N ILE A 12 -28.59 -9.79 -22.11
CA ILE A 12 -28.77 -11.18 -21.68
C ILE A 12 -30.24 -11.34 -21.26
N ASP A 13 -31.04 -11.97 -22.09
CA ASP A 13 -32.50 -12.17 -21.91
C ASP A 13 -32.92 -13.37 -22.71
N ASP A 14 -33.77 -14.25 -22.22
CA ASP A 14 -34.19 -15.46 -22.92
C ASP A 14 -35.23 -15.18 -23.99
N GLU A 15 -35.91 -14.02 -23.96
CA GLU A 15 -36.96 -13.62 -24.92
C GLU A 15 -36.36 -12.99 -26.17
N GLU A 16 -36.39 -13.70 -27.32
CA GLU A 16 -35.77 -13.27 -28.58
C GLU A 16 -36.32 -11.95 -29.09
N ALA A 17 -37.67 -11.78 -29.07
CA ALA A 17 -38.33 -10.55 -29.53
C ALA A 17 -37.89 -9.31 -28.74
N LEU A 18 -37.66 -9.46 -27.42
CA LEU A 18 -37.18 -8.39 -26.58
C LEU A 18 -35.71 -8.06 -26.88
N ARG A 19 -34.86 -9.08 -27.05
CA ARG A 19 -33.44 -8.88 -27.45
C ARG A 19 -33.34 -8.11 -28.77
N ASP A 20 -34.14 -8.47 -29.78
CA ASP A 20 -34.13 -7.79 -31.07
C ASP A 20 -34.62 -6.34 -30.98
N GLY A 21 -35.70 -6.09 -30.22
CA GLY A 21 -36.19 -4.74 -29.97
C GLY A 21 -35.15 -3.87 -29.26
N CYS A 22 -34.49 -4.40 -28.23
CA CYS A 22 -33.45 -3.72 -27.51
C CYS A 22 -32.22 -3.44 -28.38
N ARG A 23 -31.79 -4.42 -29.20
CA ARG A 23 -30.67 -4.25 -30.14
C ARG A 23 -30.96 -3.10 -31.11
N GLN A 24 -32.09 -3.11 -31.78
CA GLN A 24 -32.46 -2.05 -32.72
C GLN A 24 -32.51 -0.66 -32.07
N ALA A 25 -33.07 -0.56 -30.86
CA ALA A 25 -33.20 0.70 -30.14
C ALA A 25 -31.83 1.29 -29.75
N LEU A 26 -30.89 0.44 -29.32
CA LEU A 26 -29.55 0.86 -28.86
C LEU A 26 -28.58 1.09 -30.03
N GLU A 27 -28.66 0.29 -31.10
CA GLU A 27 -27.88 0.53 -32.32
C GLU A 27 -28.23 1.87 -32.99
N LYS A 28 -29.52 2.23 -33.00
CA LYS A 28 -29.99 3.56 -33.47
C LYS A 28 -29.43 4.70 -32.57
N ALA A 29 -29.16 4.42 -31.30
CA ALA A 29 -28.54 5.38 -30.38
C ALA A 29 -27.02 5.43 -30.49
N GLY A 30 -26.41 4.64 -31.40
CA GLY A 30 -24.98 4.68 -31.69
C GLY A 30 -24.10 3.69 -30.91
N TYR A 31 -24.69 2.76 -30.19
CA TYR A 31 -23.98 1.70 -29.48
C TYR A 31 -23.68 0.49 -30.37
N ALA A 32 -22.64 -0.26 -30.06
CA ALA A 32 -22.49 -1.63 -30.55
C ALA A 32 -23.23 -2.57 -29.57
N VAL A 33 -23.98 -3.54 -30.10
CA VAL A 33 -24.83 -4.38 -29.25
C VAL A 33 -24.60 -5.86 -29.55
N LEU A 34 -24.37 -6.64 -28.49
CA LEU A 34 -24.39 -8.09 -28.52
C LEU A 34 -25.62 -8.58 -27.73
N THR A 35 -26.24 -9.65 -28.21
CA THR A 35 -27.42 -10.24 -27.55
C THR A 35 -27.22 -11.73 -27.35
N VAL A 36 -27.61 -12.23 -26.19
CA VAL A 36 -27.48 -13.64 -25.80
C VAL A 36 -28.73 -14.10 -25.09
N GLY A 37 -29.19 -15.32 -25.37
CA GLY A 37 -30.40 -15.90 -24.78
C GLY A 37 -30.18 -16.65 -23.46
N GLU A 38 -28.94 -16.85 -23.04
CA GLU A 38 -28.61 -17.68 -21.88
C GLU A 38 -27.60 -17.00 -20.96
N GLY A 39 -27.83 -17.04 -19.64
CA GLY A 39 -26.98 -16.40 -18.66
C GLY A 39 -25.54 -16.91 -18.65
N ILE A 40 -25.32 -18.22 -18.79
CA ILE A 40 -23.98 -18.82 -18.79
C ILE A 40 -23.17 -18.37 -20.01
N GLU A 41 -23.81 -18.33 -21.19
CA GLU A 41 -23.19 -17.82 -22.41
C GLU A 41 -22.92 -16.33 -22.30
N GLY A 42 -23.82 -15.58 -21.68
CA GLY A 42 -23.68 -14.15 -21.40
C GLY A 42 -22.45 -13.85 -20.52
N ILE A 43 -22.21 -14.63 -19.49
CA ILE A 43 -21.02 -14.51 -18.63
C ILE A 43 -19.75 -14.73 -19.46
N LYS A 44 -19.72 -15.78 -20.31
CA LYS A 44 -18.58 -16.08 -21.16
C LYS A 44 -18.28 -14.93 -22.12
N ILE A 45 -19.28 -14.46 -22.85
CA ILE A 45 -19.14 -13.35 -23.81
C ILE A 45 -18.73 -12.06 -23.10
N ALA A 46 -19.28 -11.76 -21.91
CA ALA A 46 -18.91 -10.58 -21.15
C ALA A 46 -17.43 -10.60 -20.74
N ARG A 47 -16.88 -11.75 -20.34
CA ARG A 47 -15.46 -11.90 -20.00
C ARG A 47 -14.54 -11.68 -21.21
N GLU A 48 -14.94 -12.17 -22.38
CA GLU A 48 -14.17 -12.06 -23.63
C GLU A 48 -14.21 -10.63 -24.20
N THR A 49 -15.39 -10.03 -24.22
CA THR A 49 -15.63 -8.74 -24.91
C THR A 49 -15.56 -7.51 -24.02
N LYS A 50 -15.65 -7.69 -22.69
CA LYS A 50 -15.64 -6.63 -21.67
C LYS A 50 -16.56 -5.45 -22.02
N PRO A 51 -17.89 -5.66 -22.14
CA PRO A 51 -18.81 -4.62 -22.50
C PRO A 51 -18.86 -3.52 -21.43
N ALA A 52 -19.16 -2.28 -21.85
CA ALA A 52 -19.33 -1.15 -20.93
C ALA A 52 -20.58 -1.33 -20.04
N ILE A 53 -21.65 -1.88 -20.62
CA ILE A 53 -22.92 -2.13 -19.96
C ILE A 53 -23.39 -3.54 -20.27
N ALA A 54 -23.97 -4.23 -19.29
CA ALA A 54 -24.77 -5.41 -19.53
C ALA A 54 -26.17 -5.22 -18.95
N PHE A 55 -27.17 -5.45 -19.81
CA PHE A 55 -28.58 -5.60 -19.42
C PHE A 55 -28.85 -7.08 -19.18
N VAL A 56 -29.37 -7.42 -18.00
CA VAL A 56 -29.53 -8.82 -17.56
C VAL A 56 -30.98 -9.03 -17.13
N ASP A 57 -31.71 -9.94 -17.80
CA ASP A 57 -33.03 -10.34 -17.32
C ASP A 57 -32.96 -11.12 -16.03
N LEU A 58 -33.87 -10.85 -15.12
CA LEU A 58 -33.91 -11.49 -13.80
C LEU A 58 -34.30 -12.96 -13.89
N LYS A 59 -35.24 -13.30 -14.76
CA LYS A 59 -35.79 -14.65 -14.86
C LYS A 59 -35.31 -15.33 -16.14
N MET A 60 -34.27 -16.11 -16.03
CA MET A 60 -33.74 -16.92 -17.13
C MET A 60 -33.65 -18.40 -16.75
N PRO A 61 -33.73 -19.31 -17.71
CA PRO A 61 -33.50 -20.73 -17.46
C PRO A 61 -32.06 -21.02 -17.02
N ARG A 62 -31.86 -22.05 -16.21
CA ARG A 62 -30.57 -22.62 -15.71
C ARG A 62 -29.83 -21.76 -14.69
N ILE A 63 -29.69 -20.47 -14.87
CA ILE A 63 -29.06 -19.54 -13.97
C ILE A 63 -29.89 -18.27 -13.84
N SER A 64 -30.10 -17.80 -12.63
CA SER A 64 -30.88 -16.56 -12.41
C SER A 64 -30.06 -15.33 -12.82
N GLY A 65 -30.74 -14.27 -13.29
CA GLY A 65 -30.09 -13.02 -13.64
C GLY A 65 -29.34 -12.40 -12.43
N MET A 66 -29.81 -12.67 -11.22
CA MET A 66 -29.16 -12.23 -9.98
C MET A 66 -27.77 -12.86 -9.79
N GLU A 67 -27.64 -14.15 -10.09
CA GLU A 67 -26.35 -14.85 -10.05
C GLU A 67 -25.42 -14.38 -11.17
N VAL A 68 -25.97 -14.10 -12.36
CA VAL A 68 -25.21 -13.50 -13.48
C VAL A 68 -24.64 -12.15 -13.08
N ILE A 69 -25.46 -11.27 -12.47
CA ILE A 69 -25.00 -9.95 -11.98
C ILE A 69 -23.87 -10.09 -10.97
N GLU A 70 -24.03 -10.97 -9.98
CA GLU A 70 -23.01 -11.18 -8.92
C GLU A 70 -21.67 -11.68 -9.50
N ILE A 71 -21.72 -12.62 -10.45
CA ILE A 71 -20.52 -13.12 -11.14
C ILE A 71 -19.86 -12.03 -11.97
N LEU A 72 -20.61 -11.30 -12.77
CA LEU A 72 -20.08 -10.25 -13.65
C LEU A 72 -19.51 -9.07 -12.84
N TYR A 73 -20.17 -8.69 -11.75
CA TYR A 73 -19.69 -7.62 -10.86
C TYR A 73 -18.32 -7.96 -10.26
N ARG A 74 -18.12 -9.22 -9.86
CA ARG A 74 -16.84 -9.69 -9.31
C ARG A 74 -15.75 -9.79 -10.38
N ASP A 75 -16.09 -10.31 -11.56
CA ASP A 75 -15.12 -10.68 -12.59
C ASP A 75 -14.74 -9.52 -13.51
N ILE A 76 -15.61 -8.53 -13.67
CA ILE A 76 -15.42 -7.36 -14.55
C ILE A 76 -15.72 -6.08 -13.75
N PRO A 77 -14.74 -5.57 -12.98
CA PRO A 77 -15.00 -4.44 -12.05
C PRO A 77 -15.51 -3.17 -12.71
N ASP A 78 -15.22 -2.96 -14.00
CA ASP A 78 -15.55 -1.73 -14.71
C ASP A 78 -16.91 -1.80 -15.46
N ILE A 79 -17.57 -2.98 -15.49
CA ILE A 79 -18.88 -3.14 -16.14
C ILE A 79 -19.99 -2.42 -15.35
N VAL A 80 -20.97 -1.88 -16.07
CA VAL A 80 -22.20 -1.36 -15.47
C VAL A 80 -23.32 -2.37 -15.71
N LEU A 81 -23.90 -2.88 -14.66
CA LEU A 81 -24.92 -3.94 -14.69
C LEU A 81 -26.30 -3.32 -14.49
N ILE A 82 -27.22 -3.57 -15.41
CA ILE A 82 -28.59 -3.07 -15.36
C ILE A 82 -29.53 -4.27 -15.42
N MET A 83 -30.34 -4.41 -14.37
CA MET A 83 -31.31 -5.50 -14.29
C MET A 83 -32.56 -5.18 -15.13
N ILE A 84 -33.03 -6.13 -15.93
CA ILE A 84 -34.36 -6.08 -16.56
C ILE A 84 -35.30 -7.01 -15.78
N THR A 85 -36.52 -6.57 -15.47
CA THR A 85 -37.44 -7.40 -14.68
C THR A 85 -38.92 -7.11 -14.95
N GLY A 86 -39.72 -8.17 -15.09
CA GLY A 86 -41.18 -8.07 -15.13
C GLY A 86 -41.82 -7.97 -13.73
N TYR A 87 -41.09 -8.18 -12.67
CA TYR A 87 -41.54 -8.12 -11.29
C TYR A 87 -40.68 -7.13 -10.48
N ALA A 88 -40.86 -5.86 -10.80
CA ALA A 88 -40.16 -4.78 -10.04
C ALA A 88 -40.84 -4.60 -8.66
N THR A 89 -40.45 -5.44 -7.70
CA THR A 89 -40.73 -5.16 -6.28
C THR A 89 -39.58 -4.34 -5.71
N ILE A 90 -39.87 -3.52 -4.70
CA ILE A 90 -38.82 -2.75 -3.99
C ILE A 90 -37.77 -3.71 -3.45
N VAL A 91 -38.16 -4.88 -2.99
CA VAL A 91 -37.28 -5.91 -2.41
C VAL A 91 -36.30 -6.45 -3.47
N SER A 92 -36.80 -6.83 -4.66
CA SER A 92 -35.93 -7.35 -5.75
C SER A 92 -34.97 -6.31 -6.30
N ALA A 93 -35.38 -5.03 -6.36
CA ALA A 93 -34.52 -3.94 -6.76
C ALA A 93 -33.38 -3.70 -5.74
N VAL A 94 -33.70 -3.68 -4.44
CA VAL A 94 -32.71 -3.53 -3.35
C VAL A 94 -31.73 -4.70 -3.35
N GLU A 95 -32.20 -5.93 -3.51
CA GLU A 95 -31.34 -7.11 -3.57
C GLU A 95 -30.38 -7.06 -4.78
N ALA A 96 -30.86 -6.65 -5.95
CA ALA A 96 -30.00 -6.49 -7.13
C ALA A 96 -28.91 -5.44 -6.93
N MET A 97 -29.26 -4.29 -6.32
CA MET A 97 -28.29 -3.25 -5.99
C MET A 97 -27.21 -3.76 -5.00
N GLN A 98 -27.60 -4.54 -3.98
CA GLN A 98 -26.64 -5.16 -3.05
C GLN A 98 -25.70 -6.14 -3.74
N LYS A 99 -26.14 -6.79 -4.82
CA LYS A 99 -25.35 -7.73 -5.62
C LYS A 99 -24.54 -7.06 -6.74
N GLY A 100 -24.60 -5.74 -6.88
CA GLY A 100 -23.77 -4.98 -7.81
C GLY A 100 -24.48 -4.44 -9.05
N ALA A 101 -25.80 -4.53 -9.13
CA ALA A 101 -26.55 -3.82 -10.17
C ALA A 101 -26.46 -2.30 -9.93
N TYR A 102 -26.27 -1.54 -11.01
CA TYR A 102 -26.26 -0.08 -10.99
C TYR A 102 -27.68 0.52 -11.07
N ASP A 103 -28.53 -0.09 -11.89
CA ASP A 103 -29.91 0.38 -12.13
C ASP A 103 -30.81 -0.81 -12.50
N TYR A 104 -32.11 -0.59 -12.59
CA TYR A 104 -33.05 -1.57 -13.06
C TYR A 104 -34.03 -0.97 -14.08
N LEU A 105 -34.59 -1.81 -14.98
CA LEU A 105 -35.52 -1.44 -15.98
C LEU A 105 -36.76 -2.37 -15.92
N PRO A 106 -37.93 -1.89 -15.46
CA PRO A 106 -39.12 -2.73 -15.34
C PRO A 106 -39.73 -3.02 -16.70
N LYS A 107 -40.12 -4.28 -16.97
CA LYS A 107 -40.94 -4.69 -18.13
C LYS A 107 -42.42 -4.43 -17.81
N PRO A 108 -43.23 -3.91 -18.79
CA PRO A 108 -42.83 -3.47 -20.13
C PRO A 108 -42.19 -2.08 -20.13
N PHE A 109 -41.21 -1.86 -20.99
CA PHE A 109 -40.55 -0.57 -21.16
C PHE A 109 -40.56 -0.09 -22.61
N SER A 110 -40.49 1.21 -22.80
CA SER A 110 -40.38 1.82 -24.12
C SER A 110 -38.91 1.90 -24.58
N PRO A 111 -38.67 2.01 -25.92
CA PRO A 111 -37.34 2.26 -26.46
C PRO A 111 -36.68 3.53 -25.87
N ASP A 112 -37.45 4.55 -25.50
CA ASP A 112 -36.95 5.78 -24.89
C ASP A 112 -36.45 5.53 -23.46
N GLN A 113 -37.17 4.74 -22.68
CA GLN A 113 -36.75 4.35 -21.34
C GLN A 113 -35.45 3.53 -21.38
N LEU A 114 -35.36 2.56 -22.31
CA LEU A 114 -34.14 1.78 -22.51
C LEU A 114 -32.94 2.68 -22.85
N ARG A 115 -33.12 3.62 -23.80
CA ARG A 115 -32.07 4.58 -24.18
C ARG A 115 -31.67 5.48 -23.03
N ALA A 116 -32.62 5.96 -22.23
CA ALA A 116 -32.34 6.79 -21.06
C ALA A 116 -31.51 6.05 -20.00
N VAL A 117 -31.87 4.79 -19.70
CA VAL A 117 -31.13 3.94 -18.77
C VAL A 117 -29.72 3.61 -19.30
N ALA A 118 -29.62 3.26 -20.58
CA ALA A 118 -28.34 3.01 -21.23
C ALA A 118 -27.43 4.24 -21.20
N LYS A 119 -27.96 5.45 -21.41
CA LYS A 119 -27.20 6.69 -21.32
C LYS A 119 -26.69 6.93 -19.93
N ARG A 120 -27.54 6.82 -18.89
CA ARG A 120 -27.10 6.97 -17.49
C ARG A 120 -26.00 5.95 -17.11
N GLY A 121 -26.19 4.69 -17.52
CA GLY A 121 -25.20 3.64 -17.32
C GLY A 121 -23.87 3.96 -18.02
N MET A 122 -23.91 4.49 -19.24
CA MET A 122 -22.72 4.89 -19.99
C MET A 122 -22.00 6.09 -19.35
N ASP A 123 -22.74 7.10 -18.90
CA ASP A 123 -22.18 8.25 -18.20
C ASP A 123 -21.48 7.79 -16.91
N HIS A 124 -22.10 6.87 -16.16
CA HIS A 124 -21.49 6.27 -14.98
C HIS A 124 -20.22 5.46 -15.30
N HIS A 125 -20.26 4.62 -16.34
CA HIS A 125 -19.09 3.85 -16.81
C HIS A 125 -17.93 4.79 -17.18
N ASN A 126 -18.20 5.82 -17.97
CA ASN A 126 -17.20 6.78 -18.42
C ASN A 126 -16.56 7.52 -17.22
N LEU A 127 -17.37 7.98 -16.26
CA LEU A 127 -16.88 8.64 -15.05
C LEU A 127 -15.99 7.71 -14.24
N LYS A 128 -16.36 6.43 -14.10
CA LYS A 128 -15.58 5.42 -13.39
C LYS A 128 -14.21 5.19 -14.06
N ILE A 129 -14.19 5.05 -15.39
CA ILE A 129 -12.96 4.87 -16.18
C ILE A 129 -12.08 6.12 -16.11
N GLU A 130 -12.65 7.32 -16.22
CA GLU A 130 -11.92 8.59 -16.13
C GLU A 130 -11.31 8.78 -14.76
N THR A 131 -12.06 8.55 -13.69
CA THR A 131 -11.56 8.62 -12.31
C THR A 131 -10.40 7.66 -12.08
N LYS A 132 -10.51 6.42 -12.60
CA LYS A 132 -9.44 5.42 -12.53
C LYS A 132 -8.19 5.87 -13.27
N LYS A 133 -8.34 6.37 -14.49
CA LYS A 133 -7.21 6.91 -15.30
C LYS A 133 -6.52 8.07 -14.60
N LEU A 134 -7.28 9.05 -14.11
CA LEU A 134 -6.71 10.20 -13.39
C LEU A 134 -5.95 9.77 -12.14
N ARG A 135 -6.48 8.77 -11.43
CA ARG A 135 -5.79 8.20 -10.27
C ARG A 135 -4.48 7.52 -10.67
N GLU A 136 -4.50 6.70 -11.73
CA GLU A 136 -3.31 6.02 -12.24
C GLU A 136 -2.26 7.02 -12.78
N GLU A 137 -2.69 8.08 -13.49
CA GLU A 137 -1.81 9.15 -13.96
C GLU A 137 -1.19 9.93 -12.80
N LYS A 138 -1.99 10.33 -11.82
CA LYS A 138 -1.50 10.99 -10.60
C LYS A 138 -0.44 10.11 -9.92
N GLU A 139 -0.74 8.84 -9.73
CA GLU A 139 0.17 7.88 -9.13
C GLU A 139 1.47 7.72 -9.92
N ARG A 140 1.40 7.73 -11.25
CA ARG A 140 2.58 7.66 -12.12
C ARG A 140 3.42 8.94 -12.06
N MET A 141 2.76 10.11 -12.07
CA MET A 141 3.45 11.41 -11.95
C MET A 141 4.18 11.53 -10.60
N GLU A 142 3.52 11.19 -9.49
CA GLU A 142 4.13 11.20 -8.16
C GLU A 142 5.38 10.30 -8.10
N LYS A 143 5.30 9.10 -8.68
CA LYS A 143 6.44 8.17 -8.73
C LYS A 143 7.61 8.71 -9.55
N THR A 144 7.32 9.25 -10.73
CA THR A 144 8.34 9.83 -11.61
C THR A 144 8.98 11.03 -10.95
N PHE A 145 8.18 11.92 -10.36
CA PHE A 145 8.66 13.11 -9.66
C PHE A 145 9.60 12.77 -8.49
N ILE A 146 9.19 11.82 -7.63
CA ILE A 146 10.01 11.40 -6.49
C ILE A 146 11.35 10.80 -6.94
N THR A 147 11.31 9.95 -7.96
CA THR A 147 12.53 9.35 -8.51
C THR A 147 13.47 10.40 -9.10
N PHE A 148 12.91 11.33 -9.89
CA PHE A 148 13.65 12.43 -10.49
C PHE A 148 14.29 13.33 -9.42
N VAL A 149 13.49 13.85 -8.48
CA VAL A 149 13.98 14.74 -7.41
C VAL A 149 15.07 14.07 -6.59
N SER A 150 14.92 12.77 -6.29
CA SER A 150 15.93 12.05 -5.51
C SER A 150 17.27 11.90 -6.25
N HIS A 151 17.24 11.65 -7.56
CA HIS A 151 18.47 11.62 -8.38
C HIS A 151 19.12 13.00 -8.46
N GLU A 152 18.32 14.04 -8.71
CA GLU A 152 18.81 15.41 -8.83
C GLU A 152 19.34 15.98 -7.49
N MET A 153 18.82 15.51 -6.35
CA MET A 153 19.32 15.91 -5.04
C MET A 153 20.55 15.11 -4.61
N ARG A 154 20.67 13.83 -4.97
CA ARG A 154 21.84 13.02 -4.60
C ARG A 154 23.11 13.53 -5.24
N SER A 155 23.07 13.93 -6.51
CA SER A 155 24.24 14.38 -7.26
C SER A 155 24.96 15.56 -6.62
N PRO A 156 24.32 16.71 -6.31
CA PRO A 156 24.99 17.82 -5.63
C PRO A 156 25.46 17.48 -4.22
N LEU A 157 24.75 16.63 -3.48
CA LEU A 157 25.16 16.23 -2.14
C LEU A 157 26.47 15.42 -2.14
N VAL A 158 26.61 14.50 -3.09
CA VAL A 158 27.87 13.74 -3.28
C VAL A 158 29.02 14.68 -3.59
N VAL A 159 28.82 15.69 -4.45
CA VAL A 159 29.86 16.68 -4.79
C VAL A 159 30.24 17.54 -3.58
N ILE A 160 29.25 18.02 -2.81
CA ILE A 160 29.50 18.81 -1.59
C ILE A 160 30.25 17.96 -0.56
N ARG A 161 29.90 16.70 -0.39
CA ARG A 161 30.62 15.76 0.49
C ARG A 161 32.07 15.60 0.07
N GLN A 162 32.33 15.39 -1.23
CA GLN A 162 33.69 15.28 -1.77
C GLN A 162 34.52 16.54 -1.52
N TYR A 163 33.92 17.74 -1.64
CA TYR A 163 34.62 18.99 -1.31
C TYR A 163 34.96 19.11 0.17
N ILE A 164 34.08 18.68 1.06
CA ILE A 164 34.32 18.67 2.51
C ILE A 164 35.43 17.66 2.86
N GLU A 165 35.40 16.47 2.29
CA GLU A 165 36.42 15.44 2.47
C GLU A 165 37.78 15.92 1.95
N ALA A 166 37.81 16.55 0.76
CA ALA A 166 39.02 17.12 0.19
C ALA A 166 39.58 18.28 1.03
N LEU A 167 38.71 19.16 1.54
CA LEU A 167 39.13 20.27 2.41
C LEU A 167 39.75 19.73 3.69
N ASN A 168 39.15 18.72 4.32
CA ASN A 168 39.66 18.08 5.49
C ASN A 168 41.02 17.37 5.25
N ALA A 169 41.16 16.70 4.09
CA ALA A 169 42.43 16.04 3.72
C ALA A 169 43.55 17.03 3.41
N ILE A 170 43.25 18.20 2.84
CA ILE A 170 44.30 19.19 2.45
C ILE A 170 44.73 20.07 3.63
N ALA A 171 43.82 20.41 4.53
CA ALA A 171 44.02 21.44 5.52
C ALA A 171 43.50 21.09 6.92
N GLY A 172 43.04 19.84 7.17
CA GLY A 172 42.42 19.44 8.44
C GLY A 172 43.28 19.72 9.68
N ASP A 173 44.58 19.42 9.62
CA ASP A 173 45.53 19.67 10.69
C ASP A 173 45.89 21.17 10.89
N ARG A 174 45.48 22.03 9.95
CA ARG A 174 45.76 23.48 10.00
C ARG A 174 44.54 24.28 10.51
N PHE A 175 43.41 23.65 10.64
CA PHE A 175 42.21 24.30 11.17
C PHE A 175 42.22 24.28 12.70
N ASP A 176 41.71 25.34 13.30
CA ASP A 176 41.36 25.33 14.70
C ASP A 176 40.20 24.37 14.99
N LYS A 177 40.02 24.03 16.24
CA LYS A 177 38.99 23.07 16.66
C LYS A 177 37.60 23.49 16.25
N ASP A 178 37.30 24.77 16.26
CA ASP A 178 35.95 25.28 15.90
C ASP A 178 35.66 25.06 14.43
N VAL A 179 36.62 25.24 13.55
CA VAL A 179 36.49 24.96 12.10
C VAL A 179 36.37 23.47 11.84
N GLN A 180 37.14 22.62 12.51
CA GLN A 180 37.04 21.17 12.42
C GLN A 180 35.63 20.69 12.82
N ASP A 181 35.11 21.20 13.93
CA ASP A 181 33.75 20.89 14.41
C ASP A 181 32.67 21.32 13.38
N ILE A 182 32.85 22.42 12.69
CA ILE A 182 31.94 22.87 11.63
C ILE A 182 32.00 21.92 10.43
N ILE A 183 33.19 21.52 10.00
CA ILE A 183 33.38 20.59 8.88
C ILE A 183 32.72 19.23 9.19
N GLU A 184 32.93 18.69 10.39
CA GLU A 184 32.30 17.44 10.80
C GLU A 184 30.78 17.55 10.84
N ARG A 185 30.23 18.65 11.35
CA ARG A 185 28.79 18.93 11.34
C ARG A 185 28.23 19.00 9.91
N CYS A 186 28.95 19.65 8.99
CA CYS A 186 28.52 19.71 7.59
C CYS A 186 28.49 18.31 6.96
N GLY A 187 29.54 17.51 7.15
CA GLY A 187 29.61 16.12 6.69
C GLY A 187 28.46 15.26 7.20
N SER A 188 28.20 15.35 8.51
CA SER A 188 27.06 14.65 9.14
C SER A 188 25.71 15.07 8.57
N ARG A 189 25.51 16.37 8.29
CA ARG A 189 24.25 16.87 7.69
C ARG A 189 24.03 16.39 6.27
N ILE A 190 25.09 16.26 5.49
CA ILE A 190 24.99 15.71 4.13
C ILE A 190 24.61 14.24 4.18
N GLN A 191 25.20 13.46 5.08
CA GLN A 191 24.82 12.05 5.26
C GLN A 191 23.37 11.90 5.72
N ASP A 192 22.88 12.78 6.60
CA ASP A 192 21.48 12.80 7.02
C ASP A 192 20.55 13.05 5.84
N LEU A 193 20.90 13.98 4.93
CA LEU A 193 20.13 14.28 3.72
C LEU A 193 20.16 13.12 2.74
N GLU A 194 21.31 12.49 2.51
CA GLU A 194 21.43 11.29 1.66
C GLU A 194 20.50 10.17 2.16
N LYS A 195 20.57 9.86 3.46
CA LYS A 195 19.67 8.87 4.10
C LYS A 195 18.18 9.25 3.95
N MET A 196 17.85 10.54 4.11
CA MET A 196 16.46 11.02 3.96
C MET A 196 15.95 10.78 2.53
N ILE A 197 16.75 11.07 1.52
CA ILE A 197 16.41 10.85 0.11
C ILE A 197 16.21 9.36 -0.17
N GLU A 198 17.07 8.49 0.37
CA GLU A 198 16.95 7.03 0.23
C GLU A 198 15.67 6.51 0.88
N HIS A 199 15.37 6.90 2.10
CA HIS A 199 14.15 6.51 2.78
C HIS A 199 12.90 6.98 2.01
N TRP A 200 12.94 8.19 1.45
CA TRP A 200 11.81 8.72 0.68
C TRP A 200 11.58 7.95 -0.62
N LEU A 201 12.65 7.59 -1.33
CA LEU A 201 12.58 6.69 -2.50
C LEU A 201 11.97 5.34 -2.13
N ASP A 202 12.41 4.74 -1.04
CA ASP A 202 11.92 3.44 -0.60
C ASP A 202 10.43 3.50 -0.24
N ILE A 203 10.00 4.50 0.53
CA ILE A 203 8.58 4.71 0.88
C ILE A 203 7.72 4.86 -0.38
N SER A 204 8.19 5.62 -1.38
CA SER A 204 7.49 5.80 -2.65
C SER A 204 7.34 4.51 -3.46
N ARG A 205 8.34 3.64 -3.40
CA ARG A 205 8.33 2.35 -4.10
C ARG A 205 7.42 1.33 -3.42
N ILE A 206 7.37 1.33 -2.08
CA ILE A 206 6.57 0.39 -1.28
C ILE A 206 5.07 0.67 -1.43
N GLY A 207 4.63 1.92 -1.40
CA GLY A 207 3.22 2.31 -1.38
C GLY A 207 2.38 1.86 -2.60
N LYS A 208 3.01 1.25 -3.60
CA LYS A 208 2.39 0.91 -4.91
C LYS A 208 2.59 -0.54 -5.37
N GLY A 209 2.99 -1.43 -4.46
CA GLY A 209 3.23 -2.83 -4.83
C GLY A 209 4.37 -3.04 -5.84
N THR A 210 5.11 -1.97 -6.19
CA THR A 210 6.25 -2.00 -7.13
C THR A 210 7.60 -2.13 -6.43
N PHE A 211 7.60 -2.17 -5.10
CA PHE A 211 8.75 -2.63 -4.35
C PHE A 211 8.85 -4.13 -4.64
N GLY A 212 9.74 -4.50 -5.53
CA GLY A 212 10.00 -5.89 -5.89
C GLY A 212 10.62 -6.64 -4.71
N LEU A 213 9.82 -6.79 -3.61
CA LEU A 213 10.23 -7.58 -2.45
C LEU A 213 10.55 -8.98 -2.93
N LYS A 214 11.79 -9.38 -2.76
CA LYS A 214 12.20 -10.77 -2.96
C LYS A 214 11.78 -11.59 -1.75
N LYS A 215 10.47 -11.81 -1.61
CA LYS A 215 9.94 -12.60 -0.51
C LYS A 215 10.42 -14.03 -0.60
N ALA A 216 11.11 -14.47 0.44
CA ALA A 216 11.54 -15.86 0.63
C ALA A 216 11.22 -16.28 2.07
N PRO A 217 11.15 -17.60 2.35
CA PRO A 217 11.12 -18.08 3.74
C PRO A 217 12.36 -17.58 4.48
N LEU A 218 12.17 -17.00 5.66
CA LEU A 218 13.26 -16.44 6.47
C LEU A 218 13.06 -16.68 7.97
N SER A 219 14.17 -16.63 8.69
CA SER A 219 14.24 -16.75 10.15
C SER A 219 14.35 -15.37 10.79
N LEU A 220 13.33 -14.98 11.56
CA LEU A 220 13.39 -13.74 12.33
C LEU A 220 14.49 -13.75 13.40
N THR A 221 14.82 -14.92 13.98
CA THR A 221 15.94 -15.08 14.89
C THR A 221 17.25 -14.64 14.24
N HIS A 222 17.47 -15.02 12.96
CA HIS A 222 18.67 -14.60 12.21
C HIS A 222 18.68 -13.09 11.96
N ILE A 223 17.55 -12.51 11.57
CA ILE A 223 17.42 -11.06 11.31
C ILE A 223 17.70 -10.26 12.59
N ILE A 224 17.09 -10.66 13.71
CA ILE A 224 17.29 -10.00 15.01
C ILE A 224 18.79 -10.04 15.38
N LYS A 225 19.42 -11.22 15.29
CA LYS A 225 20.83 -11.39 15.59
C LYS A 225 21.70 -10.48 14.73
N ARG A 226 21.53 -10.50 13.41
CA ARG A 226 22.28 -9.67 12.47
C ARG A 226 22.11 -8.18 12.76
N SER A 227 20.88 -7.74 13.02
CA SER A 227 20.59 -6.33 13.34
C SER A 227 21.20 -5.89 14.67
N THR A 228 21.22 -6.76 15.67
CA THR A 228 21.84 -6.46 16.97
C THR A 228 23.37 -6.42 16.87
N GLU A 229 24.00 -7.31 16.09
CA GLU A 229 25.43 -7.28 15.80
C GLU A 229 25.84 -5.97 15.11
N GLU A 230 25.05 -5.48 14.14
CA GLU A 230 25.31 -4.22 13.43
C GLU A 230 25.18 -3.01 14.36
N MET A 231 24.30 -3.06 15.35
CA MET A 231 24.09 -1.98 16.31
C MET A 231 25.02 -2.05 17.56
N ALA A 232 25.76 -3.14 17.74
CA ALA A 232 26.61 -3.36 18.89
C ALA A 232 27.62 -2.23 19.16
N PRO A 233 28.34 -1.63 18.18
CA PRO A 233 29.26 -0.53 18.43
C PRO A 233 28.60 0.67 19.13
N PHE A 234 27.38 1.03 18.71
CA PHE A 234 26.63 2.17 19.26
C PHE A 234 26.12 1.90 20.68
N LEU A 235 25.75 0.63 20.96
CA LEU A 235 25.36 0.19 22.30
C LEU A 235 26.53 0.28 23.28
N ILE A 236 27.72 -0.17 22.86
CA ILE A 236 28.95 -0.15 23.65
C ILE A 236 29.38 1.29 23.92
N GLU A 237 29.37 2.16 22.91
CA GLU A 237 29.74 3.58 23.04
C GLU A 237 28.93 4.30 24.12
N LYS A 238 27.61 4.03 24.18
CA LYS A 238 26.71 4.59 25.20
C LYS A 238 26.66 3.81 26.51
N GLY A 239 27.31 2.66 26.60
CA GLY A 239 27.22 1.76 27.76
C GLY A 239 25.81 1.21 28.00
N ILE A 240 25.00 1.07 26.95
CA ILE A 240 23.64 0.53 27.02
C ILE A 240 23.69 -0.99 27.15
N VAL A 241 22.93 -1.52 28.10
CA VAL A 241 22.78 -2.98 28.29
C VAL A 241 21.73 -3.50 27.30
N LEU A 242 22.13 -4.42 26.43
CA LEU A 242 21.19 -5.15 25.54
C LEU A 242 20.86 -6.51 26.16
N GLU A 243 19.58 -6.74 26.40
CA GLU A 243 19.04 -8.04 26.83
C GLU A 243 18.24 -8.66 25.69
N THR A 244 18.47 -9.95 25.40
CA THR A 244 17.76 -10.66 24.33
C THR A 244 17.13 -11.92 24.89
N ASP A 245 15.80 -12.02 24.74
CA ASP A 245 15.00 -13.22 25.04
C ASP A 245 14.31 -13.68 23.76
N VAL A 246 15.11 -14.28 22.88
CA VAL A 246 14.69 -14.72 21.56
C VAL A 246 14.91 -16.22 21.45
N PRO A 247 13.84 -17.04 21.23
CA PRO A 247 13.98 -18.47 21.04
C PRO A 247 14.90 -18.80 19.86
N GLU A 248 15.67 -19.87 19.98
CA GLU A 248 16.53 -20.36 18.89
C GLU A 248 15.74 -20.69 17.62
N LYS A 249 14.48 -21.12 17.77
CA LYS A 249 13.57 -21.43 16.67
C LYS A 249 12.26 -20.69 16.85
N LEU A 250 12.02 -19.77 15.96
CA LEU A 250 10.72 -19.15 15.72
C LEU A 250 10.08 -19.75 14.46
N PRO A 251 8.76 -19.72 14.32
CA PRO A 251 8.11 -20.04 13.05
C PRO A 251 8.69 -19.21 11.90
N GLU A 252 8.87 -19.85 10.74
CA GLU A 252 9.32 -19.13 9.55
C GLU A 252 8.27 -18.11 9.10
N THR A 253 8.73 -16.99 8.58
CA THR A 253 7.89 -15.99 7.93
C THR A 253 8.35 -15.78 6.49
N SER A 254 7.48 -15.22 5.65
CA SER A 254 7.84 -14.89 4.26
C SER A 254 8.16 -13.41 4.16
N GLY A 255 9.37 -13.09 3.70
CA GLY A 255 9.76 -11.70 3.61
C GLY A 255 11.02 -11.46 2.79
N ASP A 256 11.35 -10.19 2.64
CA ASP A 256 12.60 -9.68 2.07
C ASP A 256 13.56 -9.37 3.21
N GLU A 257 14.64 -10.15 3.30
CA GLU A 257 15.58 -10.11 4.42
C GLU A 257 16.21 -8.73 4.61
N GLU A 258 16.68 -8.09 3.53
CA GLU A 258 17.35 -6.79 3.60
C GLU A 258 16.41 -5.70 4.11
N SER A 259 15.18 -5.69 3.62
CA SER A 259 14.16 -4.73 4.05
C SER A 259 13.82 -4.89 5.52
N LEU A 260 13.69 -6.13 6.00
CA LEU A 260 13.40 -6.40 7.42
C LEU A 260 14.58 -6.07 8.33
N ILE A 261 15.82 -6.37 7.93
CA ILE A 261 17.01 -5.93 8.68
C ILE A 261 17.00 -4.42 8.88
N ARG A 262 16.68 -3.66 7.82
CA ARG A 262 16.57 -2.18 7.92
C ARG A 262 15.46 -1.73 8.87
N VAL A 263 14.33 -2.46 8.95
CA VAL A 263 13.28 -2.19 9.96
C VAL A 263 13.85 -2.34 11.38
N PHE A 264 14.52 -3.47 11.66
CA PHE A 264 15.10 -3.70 12.98
C PHE A 264 16.18 -2.68 13.33
N ILE A 265 17.07 -2.35 12.40
CA ILE A 265 18.11 -1.32 12.60
C ILE A 265 17.48 0.04 12.89
N ASN A 266 16.40 0.43 12.19
CA ASN A 266 15.71 1.69 12.46
C ASN A 266 15.09 1.72 13.87
N ILE A 267 14.46 0.62 14.31
CA ILE A 267 13.81 0.56 15.63
C ILE A 267 14.88 0.52 16.73
N ILE A 268 15.89 -0.35 16.61
CA ILE A 268 17.00 -0.46 17.59
C ILE A 268 17.78 0.85 17.61
N GLY A 269 18.02 1.48 16.45
CA GLY A 269 18.69 2.78 16.35
C GLY A 269 17.93 3.89 17.08
N ASN A 270 16.59 3.91 16.99
CA ASN A 270 15.77 4.81 17.79
C ASN A 270 15.90 4.51 19.29
N ALA A 271 15.84 3.24 19.68
CA ALA A 271 16.03 2.84 21.07
C ALA A 271 17.40 3.30 21.60
N VAL A 272 18.49 3.06 20.85
CA VAL A 272 19.85 3.54 21.22
C VAL A 272 19.89 5.06 21.32
N LYS A 273 19.27 5.77 20.38
CA LYS A 273 19.28 7.23 20.33
C LYS A 273 18.61 7.86 21.55
N TYR A 274 17.45 7.36 21.95
CA TYR A 274 16.61 7.96 22.99
C TYR A 274 16.84 7.38 24.38
N THR A 275 17.56 6.27 24.50
CA THR A 275 17.97 5.71 25.79
C THR A 275 19.18 6.49 26.35
N PRO A 276 19.17 6.93 27.62
CA PRO A 276 20.30 7.58 28.23
C PRO A 276 21.49 6.59 28.39
N GLU A 277 22.67 7.14 28.68
CA GLU A 277 23.84 6.31 29.01
C GLU A 277 23.52 5.34 30.16
N LYS A 278 24.05 4.12 30.05
CA LYS A 278 23.82 3.02 30.99
C LYS A 278 22.37 2.58 31.11
N GLY A 279 21.51 2.97 30.16
CA GLY A 279 20.15 2.47 30.09
C GLY A 279 20.09 1.04 29.57
N ARG A 280 18.89 0.57 29.27
CA ARG A 280 18.63 -0.81 28.85
C ARG A 280 17.75 -0.86 27.61
N ILE A 281 18.07 -1.80 26.74
CA ILE A 281 17.21 -2.19 25.62
C ILE A 281 16.94 -3.69 25.74
N THR A 282 15.68 -4.10 25.66
CA THR A 282 15.26 -5.51 25.75
C THR A 282 14.59 -5.89 24.43
N ILE A 283 15.06 -6.98 23.83
CA ILE A 283 14.44 -7.57 22.63
C ILE A 283 13.92 -8.95 23.01
N SER A 284 12.63 -9.16 22.89
CA SER A 284 11.99 -10.45 23.10
C SER A 284 11.21 -10.88 21.88
N ALA A 285 11.09 -12.18 21.65
CA ALA A 285 10.30 -12.70 20.56
C ALA A 285 9.53 -13.94 21.01
N GLU A 286 8.29 -14.03 20.54
CA GLU A 286 7.43 -15.20 20.73
C GLU A 286 6.72 -15.54 19.42
N GLY A 287 6.36 -16.80 19.26
CA GLY A 287 5.65 -17.20 18.05
C GLY A 287 4.83 -18.44 18.25
N ASP A 288 3.70 -18.47 17.58
CA ASP A 288 2.83 -19.63 17.46
C ASP A 288 2.63 -20.02 15.97
N LYS A 289 1.71 -20.97 15.70
CA LYS A 289 1.45 -21.46 14.33
C LYS A 289 0.86 -20.41 13.37
N GLY A 290 0.46 -19.24 13.86
CA GLY A 290 -0.22 -18.21 13.06
C GLY A 290 0.53 -16.89 12.99
N ARG A 291 1.38 -16.59 14.00
CA ARG A 291 2.00 -15.28 14.13
C ARG A 291 3.33 -15.36 14.88
N VAL A 292 4.28 -14.51 14.48
CA VAL A 292 5.49 -14.22 15.28
C VAL A 292 5.43 -12.77 15.72
N THR A 293 5.64 -12.53 17.00
CA THR A 293 5.66 -11.20 17.60
C THR A 293 7.05 -10.91 18.17
N VAL A 294 7.62 -9.78 17.78
CA VAL A 294 8.91 -9.30 18.31
C VAL A 294 8.67 -7.98 19.04
N SER A 295 9.09 -7.91 20.29
CA SER A 295 9.03 -6.72 21.13
C SER A 295 10.42 -6.12 21.29
N ILE A 296 10.56 -4.82 21.06
CA ILE A 296 11.79 -4.06 21.29
C ILE A 296 11.43 -2.93 22.25
N SER A 297 11.94 -3.02 23.48
CA SER A 297 11.66 -2.08 24.57
C SER A 297 12.91 -1.36 25.00
N ASP A 298 12.81 -0.06 25.23
CA ASP A 298 13.89 0.78 25.75
C ASP A 298 13.48 1.48 27.06
N THR A 299 14.46 1.87 27.85
CA THR A 299 14.29 2.69 29.07
C THR A 299 14.60 4.16 28.79
N GLY A 300 14.23 4.65 27.63
CA GLY A 300 14.51 5.99 27.17
C GLY A 300 13.56 7.05 27.69
N THR A 301 13.60 8.22 27.04
CA THR A 301 12.78 9.38 27.44
C THR A 301 11.29 9.20 27.25
N GLY A 302 10.87 8.15 26.52
CA GLY A 302 9.48 7.91 26.15
C GLY A 302 8.91 8.96 25.20
N ILE A 303 7.64 8.78 24.86
CA ILE A 303 6.90 9.62 23.92
C ILE A 303 5.62 10.12 24.61
N PRO A 304 5.35 11.43 24.57
CA PRO A 304 4.10 11.98 25.10
C PRO A 304 2.88 11.35 24.44
N SER A 305 1.84 11.06 25.23
CA SER A 305 0.65 10.35 24.75
C SER A 305 -0.10 11.06 23.62
N ASP A 306 -0.09 12.38 23.59
CA ASP A 306 -0.68 13.21 22.53
C ASP A 306 0.10 13.15 21.21
N LYS A 307 1.35 12.68 21.23
CA LYS A 307 2.23 12.52 20.05
C LYS A 307 2.26 11.10 19.51
N LEU A 308 2.00 10.11 20.36
CA LEU A 308 2.09 8.69 19.99
C LEU A 308 1.27 8.29 18.74
N PRO A 309 0.05 8.79 18.49
CA PRO A 309 -0.69 8.48 17.28
C PRO A 309 -0.02 8.92 15.97
N PHE A 310 0.87 9.89 16.02
CA PHE A 310 1.47 10.53 14.84
C PHE A 310 2.89 10.06 14.52
N ILE A 311 3.52 9.23 15.36
CA ILE A 311 4.94 8.85 15.19
C ILE A 311 5.25 8.09 13.89
N PHE A 312 4.24 7.49 13.27
CA PHE A 312 4.36 6.80 11.99
C PHE A 312 4.05 7.68 10.78
N GLU A 313 3.63 8.94 10.99
CA GLU A 313 3.39 9.89 9.91
C GLU A 313 4.71 10.42 9.32
N PRO A 314 4.77 10.63 7.99
CA PRO A 314 5.97 11.17 7.36
C PRO A 314 6.38 12.52 7.94
N PHE A 315 7.69 12.71 8.19
CA PHE A 315 8.29 13.94 8.72
C PHE A 315 7.86 14.32 10.14
N PHE A 316 7.05 13.49 10.81
CA PHE A 316 6.65 13.76 12.19
C PHE A 316 7.82 13.56 13.14
N ARG A 317 7.96 14.48 14.09
CA ARG A 317 8.99 14.46 15.13
C ARG A 317 8.45 15.02 16.43
N VAL A 318 8.77 14.37 17.54
CA VAL A 318 8.58 14.94 18.87
C VAL A 318 9.72 15.94 19.08
N ARG A 319 9.43 17.25 19.15
CA ARG A 319 10.44 18.30 19.38
C ARG A 319 10.97 18.16 20.82
N GLY A 320 12.22 17.75 20.97
CA GLY A 320 12.95 17.74 22.23
C GLY A 320 13.59 19.11 22.53
N LYS A 321 14.02 19.31 23.78
CA LYS A 321 14.67 20.55 24.24
C LYS A 321 16.09 20.75 23.69
N GLU A 322 16.70 19.74 23.07
CA GLU A 322 18.05 19.84 22.53
C GLU A 322 18.06 19.81 21.00
N GLU A 323 18.77 20.77 20.40
CA GLU A 323 19.03 20.87 18.95
C GLU A 323 19.78 19.65 18.38
N ARG A 324 20.25 18.74 19.20
CA ARG A 324 20.98 17.52 18.83
C ARG A 324 20.09 16.38 18.34
N ASP A 325 18.78 16.52 18.42
CA ASP A 325 17.83 15.47 18.05
C ASP A 325 17.69 15.35 16.53
N ARG A 326 18.67 14.68 15.91
CA ARG A 326 18.84 14.54 14.45
C ARG A 326 18.11 13.31 13.93
N GLY A 327 17.09 13.48 13.11
CA GLY A 327 16.42 12.40 12.41
C GLY A 327 15.45 12.95 11.37
N SER A 328 15.29 12.24 10.25
CA SER A 328 14.46 12.68 9.12
C SER A 328 12.95 12.65 9.39
N GLY A 329 12.50 11.95 10.44
CA GLY A 329 11.09 11.66 10.66
C GLY A 329 10.49 10.66 9.65
N LEU A 330 11.34 9.97 8.86
CA LEU A 330 10.92 9.00 7.86
C LEU A 330 11.15 7.55 8.27
N GLY A 331 12.01 7.29 9.26
CA GLY A 331 12.39 5.94 9.67
C GLY A 331 11.22 5.08 10.14
N LEU A 332 10.35 5.60 11.01
CA LEU A 332 9.17 4.88 11.49
C LEU A 332 8.09 4.73 10.40
N THR A 333 7.93 5.74 9.53
CA THR A 333 7.07 5.64 8.35
C THR A 333 7.54 4.52 7.42
N PHE A 334 8.86 4.42 7.19
CA PHE A 334 9.46 3.33 6.43
C PHE A 334 9.18 1.99 7.07
N CYS A 335 9.40 1.85 8.40
CA CYS A 335 9.12 0.61 9.13
C CYS A 335 7.66 0.17 8.95
N LYS A 336 6.71 1.08 9.14
CA LYS A 336 5.28 0.79 8.97
C LYS A 336 4.97 0.30 7.56
N LYS A 337 5.49 0.96 6.53
CA LYS A 337 5.27 0.56 5.13
C LYS A 337 5.88 -0.79 4.78
N ILE A 338 7.08 -1.09 5.26
CA ILE A 338 7.70 -2.41 5.08
C ILE A 338 6.88 -3.49 5.80
N MET A 339 6.47 -3.25 7.04
CA MET A 339 5.64 -4.21 7.78
C MET A 339 4.31 -4.48 7.05
N GLU A 340 3.59 -3.44 6.61
CA GLU A 340 2.36 -3.56 5.80
C GLU A 340 2.61 -4.37 4.51
N ALA A 341 3.71 -4.11 3.80
CA ALA A 341 4.08 -4.83 2.57
C ALA A 341 4.40 -6.31 2.81
N HIS A 342 4.78 -6.68 4.03
CA HIS A 342 5.00 -8.06 4.47
C HIS A 342 3.74 -8.72 5.05
N GLY A 343 2.60 -8.01 5.10
CA GLY A 343 1.36 -8.48 5.71
C GLY A 343 1.42 -8.48 7.24
N GLY A 344 2.40 -7.78 7.81
CA GLY A 344 2.60 -7.62 9.24
C GLY A 344 2.07 -6.27 9.75
N GLU A 345 2.21 -6.07 11.04
CA GLU A 345 1.80 -4.86 11.76
C GLU A 345 2.93 -4.34 12.64
N ILE A 346 2.99 -3.03 12.85
CA ILE A 346 3.86 -2.38 13.84
C ILE A 346 3.02 -1.51 14.76
N GLU A 347 3.21 -1.69 16.06
CA GLU A 347 2.56 -0.89 17.10
C GLU A 347 3.61 -0.28 18.02
N ALA A 348 3.26 0.79 18.71
CA ALA A 348 4.10 1.39 19.72
C ALA A 348 3.29 1.71 20.97
N SER A 349 3.87 1.43 22.12
CA SER A 349 3.40 1.87 23.43
C SER A 349 4.51 2.62 24.12
N SER A 350 4.20 3.74 24.77
CA SER A 350 5.20 4.57 25.41
C SER A 350 4.60 5.38 26.54
N LYS A 351 5.43 5.66 27.54
CA LYS A 351 5.12 6.58 28.61
C LYS A 351 6.30 7.52 28.82
N GLU A 352 6.04 8.81 28.81
CA GLU A 352 7.07 9.84 28.97
C GLU A 352 7.86 9.62 30.28
N GLY A 353 9.18 9.55 30.17
CA GLY A 353 10.11 9.27 31.27
C GLY A 353 10.30 7.78 31.61
N GLU A 354 9.55 6.86 31.03
CA GLU A 354 9.64 5.41 31.33
C GLU A 354 10.15 4.58 30.15
N GLY A 355 10.15 5.13 28.93
CA GLY A 355 10.65 4.48 27.72
C GLY A 355 9.58 4.15 26.69
N THR A 356 9.97 3.38 25.67
CA THR A 356 9.11 3.02 24.52
C THR A 356 9.23 1.54 24.23
N THR A 357 8.12 0.93 23.83
CA THR A 357 8.09 -0.45 23.35
C THR A 357 7.47 -0.47 21.96
N PHE A 358 8.21 -0.99 20.98
CA PHE A 358 7.71 -1.29 19.65
C PHE A 358 7.37 -2.78 19.54
N LEU A 359 6.20 -3.08 19.00
CA LEU A 359 5.70 -4.43 18.78
C LEU A 359 5.58 -4.69 17.28
N LEU A 360 6.35 -5.63 16.77
CA LEU A 360 6.39 -6.04 15.38
C LEU A 360 5.70 -7.40 15.25
N LYS A 361 4.62 -7.47 14.47
CA LYS A 361 3.82 -8.69 14.31
C LYS A 361 3.93 -9.19 12.87
N PHE A 362 4.36 -10.42 12.70
CA PHE A 362 4.56 -11.05 11.39
C PHE A 362 3.62 -12.24 11.22
N PRO A 363 3.04 -12.45 10.02
CA PRO A 363 2.34 -13.69 9.73
C PRO A 363 3.35 -14.86 9.69
N ALA A 364 3.07 -15.93 10.43
CA ALA A 364 3.85 -17.16 10.33
C ALA A 364 3.45 -17.94 9.08
N GLN A 365 4.42 -18.51 8.35
CA GLN A 365 4.10 -19.51 7.33
C GLN A 365 3.64 -20.77 8.05
N GLY A 366 2.37 -21.16 7.83
CA GLY A 366 1.93 -22.48 8.24
C GLY A 366 2.81 -23.53 7.54
N GLN A 367 3.35 -24.50 8.28
CA GLN A 367 3.98 -25.66 7.64
C GLN A 367 2.97 -26.23 6.64
N PRO A 368 3.38 -26.51 5.36
CA PRO A 368 2.53 -27.26 4.46
C PRO A 368 2.13 -28.54 5.16
N GLY A 369 0.83 -28.76 5.28
CA GLY A 369 0.24 -29.82 6.08
C GLY A 369 0.91 -31.17 5.86
N GLN A 370 1.16 -31.85 6.99
CA GLN A 370 1.33 -33.30 7.00
C GLN A 370 0.01 -33.98 6.67
#